data_bc2a86d3d47ea0fb9db8949f98e09d4e
#
_entry.id   bc2a86d3d47ea0fb9db8949f98e09d4e
#
_cell.length_a   1.000
_cell.length_b   1.000
_cell.length_c   1.000
_cell.angle_alpha   90.00
_cell.angle_beta   90.00
_cell.angle_gamma   90.00
#
_symmetry.space_group_name_H-M   'P 1'
#
loop_
_entity.id
_entity.type
_entity.pdbx_description
1 polymer ?
#
loop_
_entity_poly.entity_id
_entity_poly.type
_entity_poly.pdbx_seq_one_letter_code
_entity_poly.pdbx_strand_id
1 'polypeptide(L)'
;MKYKRILLKISGEALLGEQQFGIDQNPVKMIAGEIQKARELGAEIAVVVGGGNIFRGMRNSAKLGMDQASGDYVGMLATVMNAIALQSALNQMKIPCRVQSAIAMNQDRKSVV
;
A
#
# COMPACT_ATOMS: atom_id res chain seq x y z
N MET A 1 3.91 18.86 21.06
CA MET A 1 2.69 18.34 20.44
C MET A 1 2.19 17.12 21.17
N LYS A 2 0.91 17.06 21.41
CA LYS A 2 0.35 15.90 22.05
C LYS A 2 0.36 14.71 21.10
N TYR A 3 0.39 13.50 21.68
CA TYR A 3 0.30 12.26 20.96
C TYR A 3 -0.96 12.23 20.09
N LYS A 4 -0.84 11.77 18.86
CA LYS A 4 -1.93 11.76 17.92
C LYS A 4 -1.87 10.52 17.04
N ARG A 5 -3.02 9.92 16.81
CA ARG A 5 -3.15 8.81 15.88
C ARG A 5 -3.83 9.28 14.63
N ILE A 6 -3.26 8.91 13.49
CA ILE A 6 -3.77 9.32 12.19
C ILE A 6 -3.98 8.09 11.34
N LEU A 7 -5.15 7.98 10.75
CA LEU A 7 -5.42 6.97 9.74
C LEU A 7 -5.38 7.64 8.38
N LEU A 8 -4.46 7.19 7.54
CA LEU A 8 -4.25 7.75 6.22
C LEU A 8 -4.74 6.75 5.18
N LYS A 9 -5.69 7.16 4.38
CA LYS A 9 -6.20 6.33 3.29
C LYS A 9 -5.56 6.81 1.99
N ILE A 10 -4.94 5.90 1.27
CA ILE A 10 -4.27 6.20 0.02
C ILE A 10 -4.88 5.35 -1.08
N SER A 11 -5.37 6.02 -2.12
CA SER A 11 -5.83 5.32 -3.31
C SER A 11 -4.63 4.67 -4.00
N GLY A 12 -4.80 3.46 -4.50
CA GLY A 12 -3.75 2.83 -5.30
C GLY A 12 -3.34 3.68 -6.48
N GLU A 13 -4.28 4.46 -7.01
CA GLU A 13 -3.99 5.34 -8.14
C GLU A 13 -3.00 6.45 -7.80
N ALA A 14 -2.87 6.81 -6.53
CA ALA A 14 -1.88 7.77 -6.09
C ALA A 14 -0.44 7.27 -6.33
N LEU A 15 -0.24 5.98 -6.55
CA LEU A 15 1.07 5.39 -6.78
C LEU A 15 1.41 5.25 -8.26
N LEU A 16 0.53 5.70 -9.13
CA LEU A 16 0.74 5.56 -10.57
C LEU A 16 1.77 6.52 -11.14
N GLY A 17 1.91 7.70 -10.56
CA GLY A 17 2.67 8.75 -11.22
C GLY A 17 2.03 9.07 -12.56
N GLU A 18 2.83 9.07 -13.61
CA GLU A 18 2.33 9.32 -14.97
C GLU A 18 2.00 8.05 -15.72
N GLN A 19 2.13 6.90 -15.08
CA GLN A 19 1.87 5.60 -15.69
C GLN A 19 0.39 5.30 -15.71
N GLN A 20 -0.02 4.41 -16.64
CA GLN A 20 -1.41 3.98 -16.71
C GLN A 20 -1.72 2.88 -15.72
N PHE A 21 -0.72 2.12 -15.31
CA PHE A 21 -0.86 1.12 -14.25
C PHE A 21 0.51 0.87 -13.63
N GLY A 22 0.49 0.21 -12.47
CA GLY A 22 1.72 -0.16 -11.80
C GLY A 22 2.08 0.79 -10.66
N ILE A 23 3.32 0.75 -10.25
CA ILE A 23 3.83 1.54 -9.13
C ILE A 23 5.01 2.37 -9.62
N ASP A 24 4.91 3.68 -9.39
CA ASP A 24 6.01 4.60 -9.69
C ASP A 24 6.68 4.94 -8.37
N GLN A 25 8.00 4.82 -8.34
CA GLN A 25 8.75 5.09 -7.12
C GLN A 25 8.68 6.55 -6.66
N ASN A 26 8.44 7.49 -7.56
CA ASN A 26 8.41 8.91 -7.19
C ASN A 26 7.25 9.24 -6.26
N PRO A 27 5.99 8.91 -6.60
CA PRO A 27 4.90 9.15 -5.65
C PRO A 27 5.03 8.30 -4.38
N VAL A 28 5.59 7.09 -4.46
CA VAL A 28 5.82 6.29 -3.26
C VAL A 28 6.78 7.00 -2.31
N LYS A 29 7.88 7.54 -2.83
CA LYS A 29 8.84 8.28 -2.02
C LYS A 29 8.23 9.56 -1.44
N MET A 30 7.40 10.23 -2.22
CA MET A 30 6.73 11.43 -1.76
C MET A 30 5.83 11.13 -0.57
N ILE A 31 5.02 10.07 -0.69
CA ILE A 31 4.13 9.65 0.39
C ILE A 31 4.92 9.23 1.62
N ALA A 32 5.99 8.47 1.43
CA ALA A 32 6.85 8.06 2.53
C ALA A 32 7.46 9.28 3.24
N GLY A 33 7.84 10.31 2.49
CA GLY A 33 8.36 11.55 3.06
C GLY A 33 7.33 12.28 3.88
N GLU A 34 6.07 12.31 3.44
CA GLU A 34 5.00 12.92 4.20
C GLU A 34 4.72 12.17 5.50
N ILE A 35 4.77 10.84 5.44
CA ILE A 35 4.62 10.01 6.63
C ILE A 35 5.74 10.29 7.63
N GLN A 36 6.96 10.43 7.13
CA GLN A 36 8.11 10.74 7.98
C GLN A 36 7.91 12.06 8.70
N LYS A 37 7.46 13.08 7.98
CA LYS A 37 7.23 14.39 8.60
C LYS A 37 6.19 14.33 9.71
N ALA A 38 5.08 13.63 9.45
CA ALA A 38 4.04 13.51 10.46
C ALA A 38 4.54 12.73 11.67
N ARG A 39 5.34 11.70 11.45
CA ARG A 39 5.90 10.90 12.52
C ARG A 39 6.88 11.72 13.37
N GLU A 40 7.66 12.58 12.74
CA GLU A 40 8.57 13.47 13.47
C GLU A 40 7.83 14.46 14.35
N LEU A 41 6.60 14.78 14.03
CA LEU A 41 5.74 15.63 14.84
C LEU A 41 5.04 14.87 15.96
N GLY A 42 5.35 13.59 16.12
CA GLY A 42 4.81 12.79 17.20
C GLY A 42 3.58 11.97 16.85
N ALA A 43 3.20 11.92 15.59
CA ALA A 43 2.03 11.16 15.18
C ALA A 43 2.35 9.68 15.07
N GLU A 44 1.37 8.87 15.44
CA GLU A 44 1.36 7.43 15.16
C GLU A 44 0.46 7.24 13.95
N ILE A 45 0.96 6.58 12.93
CA ILE A 45 0.28 6.56 11.63
C ILE A 45 -0.06 5.14 11.21
N ALA A 46 -1.32 4.93 10.85
CA ALA A 46 -1.78 3.73 10.17
C ALA A 46 -2.13 4.13 8.74
N VAL A 47 -1.73 3.31 7.78
CA VAL A 47 -1.97 3.59 6.37
C VAL A 47 -2.79 2.46 5.77
N VAL A 48 -3.86 2.82 5.08
CA VAL A 48 -4.65 1.89 4.29
C VAL A 48 -4.47 2.26 2.82
N VAL A 49 -4.04 1.30 2.03
CA VAL A 49 -3.78 1.56 0.61
C VAL A 49 -4.62 0.64 -0.26
N GLY A 50 -5.19 1.19 -1.31
CA GLY A 50 -5.96 0.42 -2.28
C GLY A 50 -5.08 -0.20 -3.35
N GLY A 51 -5.70 -0.87 -4.31
CA GLY A 51 -5.00 -1.61 -5.36
C GLY A 51 -5.35 -1.21 -6.77
N GLY A 52 -6.01 -0.06 -6.97
CA GLY A 52 -6.52 0.33 -8.28
C GLY A 52 -5.45 0.47 -9.35
N ASN A 53 -4.25 0.88 -8.98
CA ASN A 53 -3.15 1.02 -9.92
C ASN A 53 -2.72 -0.31 -10.56
N ILE A 54 -2.81 -1.39 -9.79
CA ILE A 54 -2.47 -2.73 -10.28
C ILE A 54 -3.70 -3.37 -10.93
N PHE A 55 -4.84 -3.32 -10.21
CA PHE A 55 -6.05 -3.99 -10.64
C PHE A 55 -6.60 -3.42 -11.95
N ARG A 56 -6.35 -2.13 -12.22
CA ARG A 56 -6.81 -1.51 -13.46
C ARG A 56 -6.20 -2.19 -14.69
N GLY A 57 -4.90 -2.51 -14.64
CA GLY A 57 -4.26 -3.25 -15.72
C GLY A 57 -4.78 -4.67 -15.83
N MET A 58 -5.02 -5.31 -14.69
CA MET A 58 -5.55 -6.67 -14.65
C MET A 58 -7.00 -6.72 -15.10
N ARG A 59 -7.76 -5.65 -14.90
CA ARG A 59 -9.17 -5.62 -15.31
C ARG A 59 -9.34 -5.82 -16.80
N ASN A 60 -8.44 -5.29 -17.60
CA ASN A 60 -8.49 -5.53 -19.05
C ASN A 60 -8.24 -6.98 -19.38
N SER A 61 -7.42 -7.66 -18.60
CA SER A 61 -7.18 -9.10 -18.74
C SER A 61 -8.32 -9.90 -18.14
N ALA A 62 -9.05 -9.35 -17.19
CA ALA A 62 -10.15 -10.03 -16.52
C ALA A 62 -11.35 -10.26 -17.45
N LYS A 63 -11.39 -9.56 -18.57
CA LYS A 63 -12.34 -9.88 -19.63
C LYS A 63 -12.11 -11.28 -20.20
N LEU A 64 -11.03 -11.91 -19.78
CA LEU A 64 -10.72 -13.28 -20.16
C LEU A 64 -11.44 -14.33 -19.31
N GLY A 65 -12.38 -13.91 -18.47
CA GLY A 65 -13.22 -14.87 -17.78
C GLY A 65 -12.89 -15.16 -16.34
N MET A 66 -12.20 -14.23 -15.69
CA MET A 66 -11.92 -14.35 -14.26
C MET A 66 -13.23 -14.27 -13.48
N ASP A 67 -13.47 -15.22 -12.57
CA ASP A 67 -14.67 -15.18 -11.76
C ASP A 67 -14.54 -14.15 -10.63
N GLN A 68 -15.65 -13.91 -9.91
CA GLN A 68 -15.71 -12.92 -8.87
C GLN A 68 -14.69 -13.18 -7.76
N ALA A 69 -14.61 -14.43 -7.32
CA ALA A 69 -13.71 -14.80 -6.22
C ALA A 69 -12.25 -14.58 -6.61
N SER A 70 -11.89 -14.97 -7.83
CA SER A 70 -10.51 -14.76 -8.31
C SER A 70 -10.19 -13.28 -8.46
N GLY A 71 -11.15 -12.49 -8.96
CA GLY A 71 -10.98 -11.05 -9.08
C GLY A 71 -10.79 -10.38 -7.73
N ASP A 72 -11.56 -10.79 -6.74
CA ASP A 72 -11.41 -10.27 -5.40
C ASP A 72 -10.05 -10.61 -4.81
N TYR A 73 -9.58 -11.83 -5.04
CA TYR A 73 -8.27 -12.25 -4.54
C TYR A 73 -7.15 -11.46 -5.19
N VAL A 74 -7.24 -11.24 -6.49
CA VAL A 74 -6.27 -10.42 -7.21
C VAL A 74 -6.27 -9.01 -6.66
N GLY A 75 -7.44 -8.45 -6.37
CA GLY A 75 -7.53 -7.13 -5.75
C GLY A 75 -6.83 -7.06 -4.41
N MET A 76 -6.98 -8.10 -3.59
CA MET A 76 -6.29 -8.18 -2.31
C MET A 76 -4.77 -8.27 -2.49
N LEU A 77 -4.31 -9.05 -3.45
CA LEU A 77 -2.88 -9.13 -3.75
C LEU A 77 -2.33 -7.79 -4.22
N ALA A 78 -3.12 -7.05 -4.99
CA ALA A 78 -2.71 -5.73 -5.46
C ALA A 78 -2.49 -4.77 -4.29
N THR A 79 -3.36 -4.81 -3.28
CA THR A 79 -3.18 -3.95 -2.09
C THR A 79 -1.92 -4.34 -1.32
N VAL A 80 -1.63 -5.63 -1.24
CA VAL A 80 -0.42 -6.12 -0.56
C VAL A 80 0.83 -5.64 -1.30
N MET A 81 0.83 -5.70 -2.63
CA MET A 81 1.95 -5.21 -3.42
C MET A 81 2.23 -3.74 -3.14
N ASN A 82 1.19 -2.92 -3.12
CA ASN A 82 1.34 -1.49 -2.84
C ASN A 82 1.85 -1.25 -1.42
N ALA A 83 1.32 -2.01 -0.45
CA ALA A 83 1.74 -1.88 0.93
C ALA A 83 3.21 -2.24 1.10
N ILE A 84 3.67 -3.28 0.43
CA ILE A 84 5.07 -3.70 0.49
C ILE A 84 5.98 -2.66 -0.17
N ALA A 85 5.54 -2.07 -1.28
CA ALA A 85 6.31 -1.02 -1.93
C ALA A 85 6.49 0.18 -0.99
N LEU A 86 5.42 0.58 -0.31
CA LEU A 86 5.49 1.67 0.63
C LEU A 86 6.35 1.32 1.84
N GLN A 87 6.20 0.10 2.35
CA GLN A 87 7.04 -0.39 3.44
C GLN A 87 8.53 -0.31 3.08
N SER A 88 8.87 -0.73 1.87
CA SER A 88 10.24 -0.69 1.41
C SER A 88 10.80 0.74 1.41
N ALA A 89 10.00 1.69 0.93
CA ALA A 89 10.41 3.08 0.92
C ALA A 89 10.62 3.63 2.33
N LEU A 90 9.71 3.27 3.24
CA LEU A 90 9.83 3.70 4.64
C LEU A 90 11.04 3.07 5.31
N ASN A 91 11.32 1.82 5.03
CA ASN A 91 12.49 1.14 5.58
C ASN A 91 13.78 1.78 5.11
N GLN A 92 13.83 2.25 3.87
CA GLN A 92 14.99 2.98 3.35
C GLN A 92 15.22 4.28 4.11
N MET A 93 14.17 4.85 4.66
CA MET A 93 14.26 6.04 5.52
C MET A 93 14.47 5.68 6.99
N LYS A 94 14.66 4.40 7.28
CA LYS A 94 14.85 3.86 8.63
C LYS A 94 13.62 4.07 9.51
N ILE A 95 12.43 4.02 8.90
CA ILE A 95 11.17 4.10 9.62
C ILE A 95 10.61 2.70 9.75
N PRO A 96 10.46 2.16 10.96
CA PRO A 96 9.88 0.83 11.16
C PRO A 96 8.44 0.81 10.67
N CYS A 97 8.09 -0.25 9.97
CA CYS A 97 6.77 -0.36 9.36
C CYS A 97 6.37 -1.82 9.27
N ARG A 98 5.12 -2.12 9.56
CA ARG A 98 4.55 -3.46 9.42
C ARG A 98 3.45 -3.45 8.40
N VAL A 99 3.45 -4.46 7.55
CA VAL A 99 2.38 -4.68 6.59
C VAL A 99 1.43 -5.72 7.16
N GLN A 100 0.15 -5.39 7.19
CA GLN A 100 -0.90 -6.31 7.63
C GLN A 100 -1.90 -6.48 6.51
N SER A 101 -2.44 -7.68 6.41
CA SER A 101 -3.35 -8.04 5.34
C SER A 101 -4.27 -9.14 5.82
N ALA A 102 -5.41 -9.29 5.14
CA ALA A 102 -6.27 -10.45 5.36
C ALA A 102 -5.65 -11.74 4.81
N ILE A 103 -4.60 -11.61 4.00
CA ILE A 103 -3.84 -12.75 3.48
C ILE A 103 -2.71 -13.04 4.45
N ALA A 104 -2.53 -14.30 4.82
CA ALA A 104 -1.46 -14.69 5.72
C ALA A 104 -0.10 -14.37 5.10
N MET A 105 0.78 -13.74 5.88
CA MET A 105 2.12 -13.38 5.45
C MET A 105 3.14 -14.03 6.39
N ASN A 106 3.95 -14.91 5.85
CA ASN A 106 4.85 -15.72 6.65
C ASN A 106 6.05 -14.97 7.21
N GLN A 107 6.43 -13.87 6.61
CA GLN A 107 7.66 -13.16 7.00
C GLN A 107 7.52 -12.37 8.30
N ASP A 108 6.30 -12.15 8.77
CA ASP A 108 6.08 -11.55 10.08
C ASP A 108 4.74 -12.03 10.64
N ARG A 109 4.80 -13.13 11.37
CA ARG A 109 3.61 -13.77 11.91
C ARG A 109 2.86 -12.89 12.91
N LYS A 110 3.58 -11.98 13.57
CA LYS A 110 2.96 -11.10 14.56
C LYS A 110 2.12 -10.00 13.91
N SER A 111 2.30 -9.77 12.63
CA SER A 111 1.59 -8.74 11.90
C SER A 111 0.38 -9.28 11.15
N VAL A 112 0.19 -10.59 11.12
CA VAL A 112 -0.91 -11.21 10.39
C VAL A 112 -2.20 -11.05 11.17
N VAL A 113 -3.23 -10.64 10.48
CA VAL A 113 -4.56 -10.44 11.05
C VAL A 113 -5.50 -11.49 10.52
#